data_565bddb0adba4b72c53ec731fe8f1e6e
#
_entry.id   565bddb0adba4b72c53ec731fe8f1e6e
#
_cell.length_a   1.000
_cell.length_b   1.000
_cell.length_c   1.000
_cell.angle_alpha   90.00
_cell.angle_beta   90.00
_cell.angle_gamma   90.00
#
_symmetry.space_group_name_H-M   'P 1'
#
loop_
_entity.id
_entity.type
_entity.pdbx_description
1 polymer ?
#
loop_
_entity_poly.entity_id
_entity_poly.type
_entity_poly.pdbx_seq_one_letter_code
_entity_poly.pdbx_strand_id
1 'polypeptide(L)'
;MPADARFYNATIMQSSSRAFACLALAAALLPAVPPAQGTAAPATADAAAIGRAAEAFLRDQLAALPGTLTITLDPIDTSRAAACAELAPFLPSALRPRSRMTVGVRCVAPQPWTMYVQATVSVRGQYYVAARTIAAGQAIQAGDLAQRDGDLVALPGGIVADPQAVIGMRARYRIVAGQAIKGSALRSALAVTRGQHVRITARGRGFVVSSEGEALDDAPPGAPVQVRTTSGQVVSGIVRSATLVEVAL
;
A
#
# COMPACT_ATOMS: atom_id res chain seq x y z
N MET A 1 -21.12 44.36 -2.93
CA MET A 1 -22.33 44.98 -2.34
C MET A 1 -22.76 44.11 -1.19
N PRO A 2 -23.23 44.73 -0.17
CA PRO A 2 -22.47 44.94 1.06
C PRO A 2 -23.19 44.35 2.27
N ALA A 3 -22.54 44.48 3.35
CA ALA A 3 -22.86 45.12 4.62
C ALA A 3 -23.51 44.15 5.62
N ASP A 4 -23.41 44.23 6.86
CA ASP A 4 -22.95 45.18 7.87
C ASP A 4 -22.98 44.44 9.18
N ALA A 5 -22.02 44.51 10.04
CA ALA A 5 -21.74 45.52 11.03
C ALA A 5 -22.71 45.55 12.24
N ARG A 6 -22.11 45.68 13.34
CA ARG A 6 -22.40 46.54 14.53
C ARG A 6 -22.71 45.79 15.82
N PHE A 7 -21.79 46.01 16.75
CA PHE A 7 -21.81 46.99 17.84
C PHE A 7 -22.71 46.59 19.01
N TYR A 8 -22.18 46.59 20.22
CA TYR A 8 -22.38 47.56 21.29
C TYR A 8 -21.72 47.02 22.56
N ASN A 9 -20.68 47.62 23.05
CA ASN A 9 -20.61 48.76 23.96
C ASN A 9 -21.17 48.43 25.37
N ALA A 10 -20.25 48.36 26.32
CA ALA A 10 -19.93 49.36 27.32
C ALA A 10 -20.97 49.52 28.46
N THR A 11 -20.53 49.55 29.67
CA THR A 11 -20.65 50.69 30.58
C THR A 11 -20.36 50.23 32.01
N ILE A 12 -19.21 50.55 32.54
CA ILE A 12 -18.99 51.48 33.66
C ILE A 12 -20.13 51.53 34.67
N MET A 13 -19.86 51.23 35.93
CA MET A 13 -20.22 52.16 37.02
C MET A 13 -19.39 51.93 38.27
N GLN A 14 -18.84 53.03 38.65
CA GLN A 14 -18.16 53.44 39.82
C GLN A 14 -18.93 53.34 41.13
N SER A 15 -18.19 53.54 42.15
CA SER A 15 -18.57 54.11 43.46
C SER A 15 -18.78 53.07 44.56
N SER A 16 -18.26 53.16 45.71
CA SER A 16 -17.76 54.30 46.50
C SER A 16 -17.07 53.83 47.77
N SER A 17 -16.19 54.64 48.21
CA SER A 17 -15.49 54.67 49.47
C SER A 17 -16.31 54.30 50.69
N ARG A 18 -15.72 53.59 51.66
CA ARG A 18 -15.80 53.95 53.09
C ARG A 18 -14.56 53.42 53.83
N ALA A 19 -13.85 54.34 54.36
CA ALA A 19 -12.80 54.17 55.33
C ALA A 19 -13.33 53.63 56.66
N PHE A 20 -12.62 52.69 57.26
CA PHE A 20 -12.54 52.59 58.74
C PHE A 20 -11.30 51.87 59.19
N ALA A 21 -10.48 52.60 59.86
CA ALA A 21 -9.74 52.35 61.10
C ALA A 21 -8.79 51.13 61.22
N CYS A 22 -7.56 51.51 61.43
CA CYS A 22 -6.44 50.86 62.08
C CYS A 22 -6.75 49.74 63.08
N LEU A 23 -6.15 48.57 62.87
CA LEU A 23 -5.60 47.80 64.00
C LEU A 23 -4.29 47.16 63.54
N ALA A 24 -3.21 47.56 64.10
CA ALA A 24 -1.86 47.03 63.90
C ALA A 24 -1.80 45.62 64.50
N LEU A 25 -1.64 44.58 63.72
CA LEU A 25 -1.22 43.27 64.18
C LEU A 25 0.07 42.95 63.42
N ALA A 26 1.19 42.93 64.15
CA ALA A 26 2.48 42.49 63.67
C ALA A 26 2.40 41.02 63.36
N ALA A 27 2.21 40.65 62.08
CA ALA A 27 2.32 39.28 61.57
C ALA A 27 3.76 39.05 61.08
N ALA A 28 4.45 38.15 61.76
CA ALA A 28 5.77 37.66 61.38
C ALA A 28 5.79 37.18 59.95
N LEU A 29 6.53 37.84 59.05
CA LEU A 29 6.87 37.39 57.73
C LEU A 29 7.80 36.18 57.85
N LEU A 30 7.25 34.96 57.78
CA LEU A 30 8.03 33.80 57.44
C LEU A 30 8.27 33.81 55.92
N PRO A 31 9.52 33.74 55.45
CA PRO A 31 9.78 33.63 54.03
C PRO A 31 9.20 32.30 53.53
N ALA A 32 8.17 32.36 52.65
CA ALA A 32 7.68 31.20 51.92
C ALA A 32 8.81 30.74 50.99
N VAL A 33 9.42 29.60 51.32
CA VAL A 33 10.35 28.91 50.42
C VAL A 33 9.52 28.39 49.25
N PRO A 34 9.75 28.85 47.98
CA PRO A 34 9.04 28.29 46.84
C PRO A 34 9.39 26.82 46.77
N PRO A 35 8.40 25.92 46.46
CA PRO A 35 8.68 24.51 46.21
C PRO A 35 9.70 24.42 45.09
N ALA A 36 10.79 23.71 45.31
CA ALA A 36 11.77 23.39 44.29
C ALA A 36 11.03 22.67 43.15
N GLN A 37 10.89 23.33 41.99
CA GLN A 37 10.43 22.71 40.78
C GLN A 37 11.47 21.65 40.40
N GLY A 38 11.18 20.40 40.75
CA GLY A 38 11.98 19.28 40.32
C GLY A 38 12.08 19.34 38.80
N THR A 39 13.28 19.52 38.29
CA THR A 39 13.56 19.40 36.86
C THR A 39 13.15 17.99 36.47
N ALA A 40 11.97 17.85 35.86
CA ALA A 40 11.54 16.58 35.29
C ALA A 40 12.64 16.12 34.32
N ALA A 41 13.18 14.94 34.53
CA ALA A 41 14.12 14.34 33.60
C ALA A 41 13.49 14.39 32.19
N PRO A 42 14.27 14.71 31.16
CA PRO A 42 13.74 14.77 29.81
C PRO A 42 13.04 13.43 29.50
N ALA A 43 11.76 13.50 29.18
CA ALA A 43 11.00 12.32 28.87
C ALA A 43 11.62 11.64 27.64
N THR A 44 11.95 10.36 27.76
CA THR A 44 12.43 9.54 26.64
C THR A 44 11.27 9.13 25.75
N ALA A 45 11.56 8.75 24.53
CA ALA A 45 10.56 8.25 23.59
C ALA A 45 9.90 6.96 24.13
N ASP A 46 8.59 6.82 23.89
CA ASP A 46 7.84 5.63 24.27
C ASP A 46 8.10 4.50 23.24
N ALA A 47 8.85 3.48 23.67
CA ALA A 47 9.14 2.30 22.84
C ALA A 47 7.86 1.58 22.38
N ALA A 48 6.81 1.55 23.22
CA ALA A 48 5.55 0.92 22.88
C ALA A 48 4.80 1.71 21.79
N ALA A 49 4.83 3.05 21.84
CA ALA A 49 4.24 3.89 20.79
C ALA A 49 4.97 3.72 19.45
N ILE A 50 6.30 3.68 19.48
CA ILE A 50 7.12 3.43 18.28
C ILE A 50 6.81 2.04 17.70
N GLY A 51 6.74 1.03 18.55
CA GLY A 51 6.39 -0.34 18.13
C GLY A 51 5.02 -0.41 17.48
N ARG A 52 3.99 0.20 18.10
CA ARG A 52 2.64 0.24 17.50
C ARG A 52 2.62 0.95 16.15
N ALA A 53 3.34 2.07 16.02
CA ALA A 53 3.40 2.81 14.76
C ALA A 53 4.09 1.97 13.65
N ALA A 54 5.20 1.31 13.96
CA ALA A 54 5.92 0.44 13.02
C ALA A 54 5.08 -0.77 12.61
N GLU A 55 4.40 -1.41 13.57
CA GLU A 55 3.54 -2.57 13.31
C GLU A 55 2.32 -2.21 12.46
N ALA A 56 1.62 -1.12 12.79
CA ALA A 56 0.47 -0.64 12.02
C ALA A 56 0.87 -0.30 10.58
N PHE A 57 2.00 0.37 10.41
CA PHE A 57 2.55 0.67 9.10
C PHE A 57 2.87 -0.59 8.28
N LEU A 58 3.55 -1.59 8.87
CA LEU A 58 3.83 -2.85 8.18
C LEU A 58 2.56 -3.61 7.83
N ARG A 59 1.55 -3.60 8.72
CA ARG A 59 0.26 -4.24 8.47
C ARG A 59 -0.44 -3.63 7.25
N ASP A 60 -0.42 -2.31 7.13
CA ASP A 60 -0.96 -1.58 5.98
C ASP A 60 -0.19 -1.93 4.69
N GLN A 61 1.14 -1.89 4.74
CA GLN A 61 2.00 -2.19 3.59
C GLN A 61 1.87 -3.63 3.07
N LEU A 62 1.50 -4.57 3.94
CA LEU A 62 1.40 -5.99 3.62
C LEU A 62 -0.05 -6.46 3.47
N ALA A 63 -1.03 -5.56 3.56
CA ALA A 63 -2.46 -5.87 3.51
C ALA A 63 -2.90 -6.56 2.20
N ALA A 64 -2.17 -6.33 1.10
CA ALA A 64 -2.45 -6.95 -0.20
C ALA A 64 -2.04 -8.45 -0.28
N LEU A 65 -1.26 -8.96 0.69
CA LEU A 65 -0.87 -10.37 0.69
C LEU A 65 -2.00 -11.22 1.29
N PRO A 66 -2.45 -12.27 0.58
CA PRO A 66 -3.48 -13.15 1.10
C PRO A 66 -2.92 -14.04 2.21
N GLY A 67 -3.58 -14.08 3.36
CA GLY A 67 -3.19 -14.96 4.47
C GLY A 67 -3.21 -14.30 5.83
N THR A 68 -2.70 -15.02 6.83
CA THR A 68 -2.60 -14.55 8.21
C THR A 68 -1.22 -13.91 8.44
N LEU A 69 -1.22 -12.59 8.67
CA LEU A 69 -0.02 -11.81 8.93
C LEU A 69 0.35 -11.88 10.42
N THR A 70 1.59 -12.22 10.71
CA THR A 70 2.22 -12.13 12.03
C THR A 70 3.43 -11.22 11.93
N ILE A 71 3.50 -10.24 12.83
CA ILE A 71 4.62 -9.31 12.93
C ILE A 71 5.18 -9.41 14.35
N THR A 72 6.49 -9.59 14.46
CA THR A 72 7.21 -9.56 15.74
C THR A 72 8.31 -8.52 15.62
N LEU A 73 8.32 -7.54 16.52
CA LEU A 73 9.35 -6.51 16.56
C LEU A 73 10.47 -6.92 17.50
N ASP A 74 11.71 -6.65 17.11
CA ASP A 74 12.84 -6.76 18.01
C ASP A 74 12.75 -5.67 19.10
N PRO A 75 13.40 -5.83 20.28
CA PRO A 75 13.42 -4.83 21.35
C PRO A 75 13.89 -3.45 20.84
N ILE A 76 13.18 -2.40 21.25
CA ILE A 76 13.42 -1.04 20.79
C ILE A 76 14.16 -0.28 21.90
N ASP A 77 15.40 0.13 21.64
CA ASP A 77 16.17 0.97 22.55
C ASP A 77 15.86 2.45 22.30
N THR A 78 15.19 3.07 23.26
CA THR A 78 14.83 4.50 23.23
C THR A 78 15.72 5.37 24.11
N SER A 79 16.80 4.85 24.68
CA SER A 79 17.67 5.56 25.66
C SER A 79 18.22 6.87 25.09
N ARG A 80 18.38 7.00 23.79
CA ARG A 80 18.93 8.19 23.11
C ARG A 80 17.87 9.00 22.34
N ALA A 81 16.61 8.61 22.43
CA ALA A 81 15.52 9.27 21.70
C ALA A 81 14.70 10.12 22.67
N ALA A 82 14.54 11.40 22.35
CA ALA A 82 13.66 12.29 23.10
C ALA A 82 12.19 11.92 22.86
N ALA A 83 11.31 12.30 23.79
CA ALA A 83 9.88 12.13 23.62
C ALA A 83 9.39 12.72 22.29
N CYS A 84 8.46 12.05 21.65
CA CYS A 84 7.95 12.39 20.34
C CYS A 84 6.42 12.52 20.36
N ALA A 85 5.92 13.61 19.81
CA ALA A 85 4.48 13.84 19.67
C ALA A 85 3.93 13.29 18.35
N GLU A 86 4.77 13.25 17.30
CA GLU A 86 4.35 12.82 15.96
C GLU A 86 5.36 11.85 15.34
N LEU A 87 4.95 10.59 15.18
CA LEU A 87 5.75 9.53 14.60
C LEU A 87 5.40 9.31 13.15
N ALA A 88 6.40 9.30 12.27
CA ALA A 88 6.24 9.01 10.84
C ALA A 88 7.04 7.76 10.46
N PRO A 89 6.42 6.58 10.39
CA PRO A 89 7.07 5.36 9.93
C PRO A 89 7.28 5.38 8.41
N PHE A 90 8.37 4.77 7.94
CA PHE A 90 8.70 4.67 6.53
C PHE A 90 9.54 3.42 6.23
N LEU A 91 9.61 3.02 4.96
CA LEU A 91 10.55 2.01 4.51
C LEU A 91 11.83 2.65 4.00
N PRO A 92 13.01 2.24 4.50
CA PRO A 92 14.30 2.74 4.02
C PRO A 92 14.60 2.35 2.57
N SER A 93 13.98 1.30 2.07
CA SER A 93 14.13 0.77 0.70
C SER A 93 12.76 0.42 0.11
N ALA A 94 12.72 0.24 -1.23
CA ALA A 94 11.50 -0.20 -1.90
C ALA A 94 10.93 -1.47 -1.25
N LEU A 95 9.60 -1.50 -1.09
CA LEU A 95 8.90 -2.63 -0.48
C LEU A 95 9.14 -3.92 -1.27
N ARG A 96 9.89 -4.82 -0.66
CA ARG A 96 9.98 -6.22 -1.07
C ARG A 96 9.72 -7.04 0.18
N PRO A 97 8.52 -7.63 0.33
CA PRO A 97 8.19 -8.45 1.49
C PRO A 97 9.23 -9.55 1.70
N ARG A 98 9.76 -9.62 2.91
CA ARG A 98 10.75 -10.63 3.35
C ARG A 98 10.48 -10.98 4.79
N SER A 99 10.92 -12.14 5.23
CA SER A 99 10.76 -12.57 6.62
C SER A 99 11.46 -11.63 7.63
N ARG A 100 12.49 -10.89 7.22
CA ARG A 100 13.13 -9.85 8.03
C ARG A 100 13.10 -8.52 7.33
N MET A 101 12.51 -7.51 7.98
CA MET A 101 12.30 -6.16 7.45
C MET A 101 12.78 -5.12 8.44
N THR A 102 13.24 -4.00 7.92
CA THR A 102 13.58 -2.81 8.71
C THR A 102 12.58 -1.72 8.44
N VAL A 103 11.99 -1.17 9.50
CA VAL A 103 11.11 0.01 9.44
C VAL A 103 11.88 1.18 10.03
N GLY A 104 11.99 2.27 9.27
CA GLY A 104 12.42 3.54 9.81
C GLY A 104 11.25 4.22 10.50
N VAL A 105 11.47 4.77 11.70
CA VAL A 105 10.50 5.59 12.39
C VAL A 105 11.15 6.95 12.64
N ARG A 106 10.53 8.00 12.12
CA ARG A 106 10.98 9.38 12.29
C ARG A 106 10.07 10.09 13.27
N CYS A 107 10.66 10.79 14.21
CA CYS A 107 9.95 11.81 14.96
C CYS A 107 9.95 13.12 14.16
N VAL A 108 8.78 13.74 14.02
CA VAL A 108 8.61 15.01 13.31
C VAL A 108 8.71 16.18 14.28
N ALA A 109 8.12 16.05 15.46
CA ALA A 109 8.06 17.10 16.48
C ALA A 109 8.05 16.49 17.89
N PRO A 110 8.56 17.23 18.92
CA PRO A 110 9.20 18.55 18.90
C PRO A 110 10.68 18.53 18.51
N GLN A 111 11.38 17.39 18.71
CA GLN A 111 12.79 17.20 18.38
C GLN A 111 12.92 16.10 17.34
N PRO A 112 13.35 16.43 16.10
CA PRO A 112 13.49 15.43 15.04
C PRO A 112 14.59 14.40 15.36
N TRP A 113 14.24 13.13 15.23
CA TRP A 113 15.17 12.00 15.25
C TRP A 113 14.68 10.89 14.33
N THR A 114 15.53 9.94 14.02
CA THR A 114 15.18 8.76 13.23
C THR A 114 15.80 7.54 13.86
N MET A 115 15.02 6.47 13.97
CA MET A 115 15.50 5.15 14.39
C MET A 115 15.01 4.06 13.43
N TYR A 116 15.65 2.89 13.54
CA TYR A 116 15.34 1.75 12.72
C TYR A 116 14.92 0.57 13.59
N VAL A 117 13.71 0.09 13.39
CA VAL A 117 13.12 -1.05 14.09
C VAL A 117 13.22 -2.27 13.20
N GLN A 118 13.75 -3.36 13.73
CA GLN A 118 13.78 -4.64 13.05
C GLN A 118 12.47 -5.39 13.32
N ALA A 119 11.91 -5.95 12.26
CA ALA A 119 10.67 -6.72 12.31
C ALA A 119 10.87 -8.09 11.66
N THR A 120 10.38 -9.13 12.31
CA THR A 120 10.20 -10.45 11.71
C THR A 120 8.75 -10.56 11.26
N VAL A 121 8.57 -10.84 9.99
CA VAL A 121 7.26 -10.90 9.31
C VAL A 121 7.04 -12.30 8.78
N SER A 122 5.86 -12.85 9.01
CA SER A 122 5.38 -14.11 8.43
C SER A 122 3.96 -13.92 7.94
N VAL A 123 3.68 -14.39 6.72
CA VAL A 123 2.33 -14.41 6.14
C VAL A 123 1.98 -15.85 5.81
N ARG A 124 1.22 -16.48 6.70
CA ARG A 124 0.74 -17.84 6.49
C ARG A 124 -0.43 -17.82 5.53
N GLY A 125 -0.25 -18.45 4.37
CA GLY A 125 -1.26 -18.47 3.33
C GLY A 125 -1.08 -19.65 2.38
N GLN A 126 -2.01 -19.75 1.44
CA GLN A 126 -2.02 -20.78 0.42
C GLN A 126 -1.29 -20.27 -0.82
N TYR A 127 -0.55 -21.18 -1.45
CA TYR A 127 0.11 -20.94 -2.73
C TYR A 127 0.01 -22.19 -3.60
N TYR A 128 0.32 -22.05 -4.87
CA TYR A 128 0.17 -23.15 -5.82
C TYR A 128 1.51 -23.62 -6.35
N VAL A 129 1.64 -24.95 -6.41
CA VAL A 129 2.76 -25.66 -7.03
C VAL A 129 2.27 -26.44 -8.24
N ALA A 130 3.17 -26.79 -9.12
CA ALA A 130 2.84 -27.70 -10.24
C ALA A 130 2.55 -29.11 -9.68
N ALA A 131 1.34 -29.62 -9.91
CA ALA A 131 0.95 -30.99 -9.53
C ALA A 131 1.71 -32.03 -10.34
N ARG A 132 2.07 -31.70 -11.57
CA ARG A 132 2.87 -32.51 -12.49
C ARG A 132 3.81 -31.60 -13.27
N THR A 133 4.77 -32.17 -13.97
CA THR A 133 5.64 -31.38 -14.86
C THR A 133 4.85 -30.75 -16.00
N ILE A 134 4.99 -29.43 -16.17
CA ILE A 134 4.37 -28.62 -17.21
C ILE A 134 5.44 -28.27 -18.24
N ALA A 135 5.21 -28.61 -19.52
CA ALA A 135 6.14 -28.31 -20.60
C ALA A 135 6.10 -26.81 -20.98
N ALA A 136 7.19 -26.32 -21.56
CA ALA A 136 7.23 -24.98 -22.15
C ALA A 136 6.13 -24.85 -23.23
N GLY A 137 5.40 -23.72 -23.23
CA GLY A 137 4.29 -23.48 -24.15
C GLY A 137 2.95 -24.14 -23.77
N GLN A 138 2.96 -25.10 -22.84
CA GLN A 138 1.74 -25.76 -22.37
C GLN A 138 0.84 -24.78 -21.62
N ALA A 139 -0.48 -24.84 -21.88
CA ALA A 139 -1.47 -24.07 -21.14
C ALA A 139 -1.69 -24.69 -19.75
N ILE A 140 -1.78 -23.84 -18.76
CA ILE A 140 -2.07 -24.22 -17.36
C ILE A 140 -3.54 -24.59 -17.25
N GLN A 141 -3.82 -25.77 -16.72
CA GLN A 141 -5.16 -26.24 -16.40
C GLN A 141 -5.32 -26.34 -14.86
N ALA A 142 -6.55 -26.38 -14.40
CA ALA A 142 -6.84 -26.54 -12.96
C ALA A 142 -6.17 -27.78 -12.35
N GLY A 143 -6.14 -28.92 -13.08
CA GLY A 143 -5.49 -30.15 -12.66
C GLY A 143 -3.94 -30.11 -12.65
N ASP A 144 -3.33 -29.07 -13.21
CA ASP A 144 -1.89 -28.84 -13.15
C ASP A 144 -1.44 -28.16 -11.85
N LEU A 145 -2.39 -27.69 -11.05
CA LEU A 145 -2.17 -26.91 -9.84
C LEU A 145 -2.44 -27.75 -8.59
N ALA A 146 -1.49 -27.80 -7.68
CA ALA A 146 -1.68 -28.38 -6.35
C ALA A 146 -1.48 -27.28 -5.32
N GLN A 147 -2.42 -27.17 -4.38
CA GLN A 147 -2.39 -26.21 -3.30
C GLN A 147 -1.42 -26.65 -2.21
N ARG A 148 -0.69 -25.70 -1.65
CA ARG A 148 0.21 -25.87 -0.49
C ARG A 148 0.02 -24.70 0.48
N ASP A 149 0.25 -24.97 1.75
CA ASP A 149 0.29 -23.97 2.79
C ASP A 149 1.74 -23.64 3.13
N GLY A 150 2.03 -22.35 3.36
CA GLY A 150 3.37 -21.92 3.71
C GLY A 150 3.45 -20.45 4.07
N ASP A 151 4.66 -20.01 4.37
CA ASP A 151 4.93 -18.59 4.61
C ASP A 151 5.24 -17.88 3.28
N LEU A 152 4.30 -17.07 2.83
CA LEU A 152 4.35 -16.42 1.51
C LEU A 152 5.50 -15.41 1.39
N VAL A 153 5.97 -14.83 2.50
CA VAL A 153 7.12 -13.90 2.47
C VAL A 153 8.47 -14.61 2.49
N ALA A 154 8.50 -15.86 2.95
CA ALA A 154 9.70 -16.71 2.87
C ALA A 154 9.90 -17.32 1.47
N LEU A 155 8.84 -17.37 0.67
CA LEU A 155 8.89 -17.89 -0.68
C LEU A 155 9.51 -16.88 -1.65
N PRO A 156 10.11 -17.33 -2.77
CA PRO A 156 10.60 -16.44 -3.82
C PRO A 156 9.47 -15.54 -4.34
N GLY A 157 9.73 -14.24 -4.51
CA GLY A 157 8.72 -13.28 -4.95
C GLY A 157 7.98 -13.66 -6.24
N GLY A 158 6.71 -13.24 -6.33
CA GLY A 158 5.86 -13.46 -7.50
C GLY A 158 5.22 -14.85 -7.58
N ILE A 159 5.14 -15.57 -6.45
CA ILE A 159 4.42 -16.85 -6.39
C ILE A 159 2.91 -16.61 -6.50
N VAL A 160 2.26 -17.52 -7.21
CA VAL A 160 0.83 -17.48 -7.47
C VAL A 160 0.07 -17.97 -6.23
N ALA A 161 -0.76 -17.08 -5.68
CA ALA A 161 -1.69 -17.37 -4.60
C ALA A 161 -3.14 -17.56 -5.10
N ASP A 162 -3.48 -16.98 -6.26
CA ASP A 162 -4.79 -17.14 -6.89
C ASP A 162 -4.69 -18.05 -8.13
N PRO A 163 -5.29 -19.25 -8.12
CA PRO A 163 -5.24 -20.16 -9.26
C PRO A 163 -6.00 -19.62 -10.48
N GLN A 164 -7.06 -18.82 -10.26
CA GLN A 164 -7.86 -18.29 -11.38
C GLN A 164 -7.07 -17.30 -12.23
N ALA A 165 -6.13 -16.60 -11.62
CA ALA A 165 -5.27 -15.65 -12.34
C ALA A 165 -4.32 -16.32 -13.35
N VAL A 166 -4.11 -17.64 -13.26
CA VAL A 166 -3.12 -18.36 -14.08
C VAL A 166 -3.70 -19.48 -14.93
N ILE A 167 -4.91 -19.94 -14.67
CA ILE A 167 -5.58 -20.92 -15.54
C ILE A 167 -5.74 -20.30 -16.93
N GLY A 168 -5.33 -21.07 -17.98
CA GLY A 168 -5.31 -20.63 -19.37
C GLY A 168 -4.02 -19.90 -19.80
N MET A 169 -3.19 -19.43 -18.86
CA MET A 169 -1.86 -18.90 -19.20
C MET A 169 -0.94 -20.01 -19.71
N ARG A 170 0.10 -19.65 -20.44
CA ARG A 170 1.07 -20.62 -20.99
C ARG A 170 2.40 -20.52 -20.24
N ALA A 171 2.99 -21.69 -19.94
CA ALA A 171 4.33 -21.74 -19.35
C ALA A 171 5.38 -21.18 -20.33
N ARG A 172 6.24 -20.28 -19.88
CA ARG A 172 7.37 -19.76 -20.67
C ARG A 172 8.49 -20.79 -20.82
N TYR A 173 8.69 -21.58 -19.77
CA TYR A 173 9.68 -22.65 -19.68
C TYR A 173 9.09 -23.83 -18.90
N ARG A 174 9.82 -24.95 -18.89
CA ARG A 174 9.40 -26.15 -18.15
C ARG A 174 9.31 -25.86 -16.67
N ILE A 175 8.17 -26.22 -16.04
CA ILE A 175 7.94 -26.15 -14.59
C ILE A 175 7.88 -27.59 -14.08
N VAL A 176 8.75 -27.93 -13.12
CA VAL A 176 8.86 -29.29 -12.59
C VAL A 176 7.75 -29.54 -11.54
N ALA A 177 7.29 -30.79 -11.44
CA ALA A 177 6.32 -31.18 -10.40
C ALA A 177 6.84 -30.77 -9.00
N GLY A 178 5.95 -30.22 -8.16
CA GLY A 178 6.26 -29.71 -6.84
C GLY A 178 6.87 -28.31 -6.79
N GLN A 179 7.27 -27.74 -7.94
CA GLN A 179 7.81 -26.39 -8.02
C GLN A 179 6.71 -25.35 -7.86
N ALA A 180 6.96 -24.33 -7.00
CA ALA A 180 6.06 -23.20 -6.85
C ALA A 180 5.90 -22.43 -8.16
N ILE A 181 4.66 -22.15 -8.55
CA ILE A 181 4.36 -21.44 -9.78
C ILE A 181 4.56 -19.95 -9.57
N LYS A 182 5.42 -19.34 -10.39
CA LYS A 182 5.67 -17.90 -10.41
C LYS A 182 4.95 -17.25 -11.56
N GLY A 183 4.37 -16.07 -11.34
CA GLY A 183 3.76 -15.29 -12.41
C GLY A 183 4.73 -15.00 -13.56
N SER A 184 6.02 -14.77 -13.26
CA SER A 184 7.08 -14.57 -14.28
C SER A 184 7.39 -15.81 -15.13
N ALA A 185 7.02 -17.01 -14.67
CA ALA A 185 7.14 -18.26 -15.42
C ALA A 185 6.01 -18.45 -16.44
N LEU A 186 5.03 -17.57 -16.42
CA LEU A 186 3.84 -17.65 -17.24
C LEU A 186 3.77 -16.48 -18.24
N ARG A 187 3.02 -16.67 -19.30
CA ARG A 187 2.61 -15.64 -20.25
C ARG A 187 1.13 -15.82 -20.58
N SER A 188 0.44 -14.73 -20.84
CA SER A 188 -0.94 -14.79 -21.32
C SER A 188 -1.01 -15.61 -22.62
N ALA A 189 -2.05 -16.41 -22.78
CA ALA A 189 -2.33 -17.02 -24.06
C ALA A 189 -2.60 -15.91 -25.08
N LEU A 190 -2.09 -16.08 -26.30
CA LEU A 190 -2.45 -15.19 -27.39
C LEU A 190 -3.94 -15.37 -27.71
N ALA A 191 -4.68 -14.29 -27.77
CA ALA A 191 -6.05 -14.31 -28.24
C ALA A 191 -6.12 -14.07 -29.75
N VAL A 192 -5.23 -13.21 -30.25
CA VAL A 192 -5.11 -12.89 -31.67
C VAL A 192 -3.69 -13.15 -32.11
N THR A 193 -3.53 -13.77 -33.28
CA THR A 193 -2.22 -14.02 -33.91
C THR A 193 -2.08 -13.18 -35.16
N ARG A 194 -0.84 -12.86 -35.50
CA ARG A 194 -0.54 -12.15 -36.74
C ARG A 194 -1.09 -12.89 -37.95
N GLY A 195 -1.70 -12.15 -38.88
CA GLY A 195 -2.37 -12.69 -40.06
C GLY A 195 -3.80 -13.19 -39.81
N GLN A 196 -4.27 -13.16 -38.58
CA GLN A 196 -5.61 -13.60 -38.23
C GLN A 196 -6.67 -12.55 -38.59
N HIS A 197 -7.76 -13.01 -39.23
CA HIS A 197 -8.92 -12.17 -39.46
C HIS A 197 -9.69 -11.93 -38.16
N VAL A 198 -9.97 -10.68 -37.90
CA VAL A 198 -10.65 -10.19 -36.67
C VAL A 198 -11.75 -9.19 -37.06
N ARG A 199 -12.79 -9.15 -36.26
CA ARG A 199 -13.80 -8.09 -36.32
C ARG A 199 -13.33 -6.90 -35.52
N ILE A 200 -13.34 -5.72 -36.13
CA ILE A 200 -13.03 -4.44 -35.49
C ILE A 200 -14.35 -3.80 -35.10
N THR A 201 -14.51 -3.36 -33.86
CA THR A 201 -15.66 -2.57 -33.42
C THR A 201 -15.19 -1.25 -32.84
N ALA A 202 -15.82 -0.17 -33.28
CA ALA A 202 -15.64 1.15 -32.71
C ALA A 202 -16.97 1.62 -32.12
N ARG A 203 -16.95 2.08 -30.86
CA ARG A 203 -18.13 2.56 -30.14
C ARG A 203 -18.03 4.06 -29.93
N GLY A 204 -19.02 4.78 -30.46
CA GLY A 204 -19.24 6.20 -30.20
C GLY A 204 -20.52 6.44 -29.39
N ARG A 205 -20.82 7.69 -29.11
CA ARG A 205 -22.06 8.08 -28.43
C ARG A 205 -23.26 7.76 -29.32
N GLY A 206 -23.98 6.66 -29.04
CA GLY A 206 -25.19 6.28 -29.73
C GLY A 206 -25.02 5.46 -31.02
N PHE A 207 -23.80 5.03 -31.37
CA PHE A 207 -23.56 4.16 -32.52
C PHE A 207 -22.43 3.15 -32.28
N VAL A 208 -22.48 2.04 -33.01
CA VAL A 208 -21.40 1.04 -33.10
C VAL A 208 -21.11 0.78 -34.55
N VAL A 209 -19.85 0.93 -34.94
CA VAL A 209 -19.38 0.59 -36.28
C VAL A 209 -18.60 -0.71 -36.21
N SER A 210 -18.82 -1.61 -37.12
CA SER A 210 -18.08 -2.85 -37.25
C SER A 210 -17.44 -2.96 -38.62
N SER A 211 -16.21 -3.42 -38.66
CA SER A 211 -15.46 -3.72 -39.89
C SER A 211 -14.68 -5.01 -39.69
N GLU A 212 -14.15 -5.58 -40.76
CA GLU A 212 -13.21 -6.70 -40.71
C GLU A 212 -11.79 -6.22 -41.01
N GLY A 213 -10.81 -6.96 -40.51
CA GLY A 213 -9.41 -6.66 -40.76
C GLY A 213 -8.53 -7.84 -40.41
N GLU A 214 -7.24 -7.68 -40.71
CA GLU A 214 -6.20 -8.65 -40.44
C GLU A 214 -5.26 -8.13 -39.38
N ALA A 215 -5.00 -8.90 -38.31
CA ALA A 215 -4.07 -8.53 -37.27
C ALA A 215 -2.62 -8.53 -37.79
N LEU A 216 -1.89 -7.46 -37.49
CA LEU A 216 -0.50 -7.30 -37.89
C LEU A 216 0.49 -7.84 -36.84
N ASP A 217 0.01 -8.04 -35.61
CA ASP A 217 0.81 -8.49 -34.47
C ASP A 217 0.06 -9.56 -33.67
N ASP A 218 0.84 -10.33 -32.90
CA ASP A 218 0.32 -11.24 -31.89
C ASP A 218 -0.07 -10.45 -30.63
N ALA A 219 -1.26 -10.69 -30.09
CA ALA A 219 -1.68 -10.02 -28.88
C ALA A 219 -2.54 -10.90 -27.96
N PRO A 220 -2.31 -10.85 -26.63
CA PRO A 220 -3.17 -11.47 -25.65
C PRO A 220 -4.45 -10.62 -25.43
N PRO A 221 -5.47 -11.17 -24.74
CA PRO A 221 -6.65 -10.40 -24.36
C PRO A 221 -6.29 -9.17 -23.55
N GLY A 222 -6.93 -8.04 -23.83
CA GLY A 222 -6.69 -6.76 -23.15
C GLY A 222 -5.46 -5.99 -23.63
N ALA A 223 -4.63 -6.54 -24.52
CA ALA A 223 -3.47 -5.85 -25.08
C ALA A 223 -3.83 -5.06 -26.35
N PRO A 224 -3.06 -4.01 -26.66
CA PRO A 224 -3.21 -3.31 -27.94
C PRO A 224 -2.70 -4.19 -29.09
N VAL A 225 -3.37 -4.10 -30.24
CA VAL A 225 -3.00 -4.76 -31.49
C VAL A 225 -3.22 -3.83 -32.66
N GLN A 226 -2.34 -3.89 -33.64
CA GLN A 226 -2.54 -3.21 -34.93
C GLN A 226 -3.31 -4.14 -35.87
N VAL A 227 -4.34 -3.60 -36.53
CA VAL A 227 -5.18 -4.33 -37.47
C VAL A 227 -5.26 -3.55 -38.76
N ARG A 228 -5.01 -4.22 -39.88
CA ARG A 228 -5.22 -3.66 -41.22
C ARG A 228 -6.66 -3.94 -41.65
N THR A 229 -7.43 -2.89 -41.90
CA THR A 229 -8.78 -2.98 -42.39
C THR A 229 -8.81 -3.47 -43.84
N THR A 230 -9.97 -3.90 -44.34
CA THR A 230 -10.17 -4.26 -45.76
C THR A 230 -9.90 -3.10 -46.72
N SER A 231 -10.00 -1.84 -46.24
CA SER A 231 -9.62 -0.66 -47.02
C SER A 231 -8.11 -0.36 -47.04
N GLY A 232 -7.29 -1.19 -46.36
CA GLY A 232 -5.84 -1.03 -46.25
C GLY A 232 -5.37 -0.09 -45.13
N GLN A 233 -6.28 0.54 -44.42
CA GLN A 233 -5.92 1.42 -43.29
C GLN A 233 -5.50 0.61 -42.07
N VAL A 234 -4.46 1.05 -41.37
CA VAL A 234 -4.02 0.45 -40.13
C VAL A 234 -4.65 1.19 -38.95
N VAL A 235 -5.36 0.46 -38.10
CA VAL A 235 -5.97 0.97 -36.87
C VAL A 235 -5.41 0.23 -35.65
N SER A 236 -5.30 0.92 -34.53
CA SER A 236 -4.90 0.32 -33.26
C SER A 236 -6.12 0.14 -32.37
N GLY A 237 -6.27 -1.05 -31.80
CA GLY A 237 -7.39 -1.38 -30.92
C GLY A 237 -6.97 -2.33 -29.81
N ILE A 238 -7.87 -2.57 -28.85
CA ILE A 238 -7.67 -3.49 -27.74
C ILE A 238 -8.33 -4.82 -28.04
N VAL A 239 -7.60 -5.90 -27.88
CA VAL A 239 -8.12 -7.27 -28.04
C VAL A 239 -9.13 -7.57 -26.95
N ARG A 240 -10.38 -7.87 -27.35
CA ARG A 240 -11.46 -8.28 -26.43
C ARG A 240 -11.66 -9.80 -26.43
N SER A 241 -11.47 -10.44 -27.55
CA SER A 241 -11.55 -11.91 -27.70
C SER A 241 -10.69 -12.36 -28.88
N ALA A 242 -10.67 -13.66 -29.12
CA ALA A 242 -9.96 -14.25 -30.27
C ALA A 242 -10.40 -13.69 -31.64
N THR A 243 -11.59 -13.10 -31.72
CA THR A 243 -12.16 -12.61 -32.99
C THR A 243 -12.58 -11.16 -32.94
N LEU A 244 -12.37 -10.45 -31.81
CA LEU A 244 -12.89 -9.11 -31.60
C LEU A 244 -11.81 -8.15 -31.08
N VAL A 245 -11.62 -7.06 -31.82
CA VAL A 245 -10.76 -5.93 -31.45
C VAL A 245 -11.62 -4.67 -31.33
N GLU A 246 -11.52 -3.96 -30.23
CA GLU A 246 -12.25 -2.72 -29.96
C GLU A 246 -11.34 -1.51 -30.13
N VAL A 247 -11.76 -0.56 -30.95
CA VAL A 247 -11.07 0.71 -31.21
C VAL A 247 -11.80 1.81 -30.44
N ALA A 248 -11.07 2.61 -29.67
CA ALA A 248 -11.58 3.83 -29.08
C ALA A 248 -11.63 4.94 -30.15
N LEU A 249 -12.75 5.68 -30.20
CA LEU A 249 -12.95 6.85 -31.05
C LEU A 249 -12.67 8.13 -30.29
#